data_eb0b2f77ae2dee4ff17684f779617078
#
_entry.id   eb0b2f77ae2dee4ff17684f779617078
#
_cell.length_a   1.000
_cell.length_b   1.000
_cell.length_c   1.000
_cell.angle_alpha   90.00
_cell.angle_beta   90.00
_cell.angle_gamma   90.00
#
_symmetry.space_group_name_H-M   'P 1'
#
loop_
_entity.id
_entity.type
_entity.pdbx_description
1 polymer ?
#
loop_
_entity_poly.entity_id
_entity_poly.type
_entity_poly.pdbx_seq_one_letter_code
_entity_poly.pdbx_strand_id
1 'polypeptide(L)'
;IIIHEYGHGISNRSNPGGTGCLGNSEQAGEGWSDYLGLMLTQNWATALPGDGFNPPRGIGTYALNQPNNGPGIRPARYCTDFAVNNYTYSNIGAMAVPHGVGFVFCTALWEMTWELINDPSTTGIDPNIYNFAGTGGNVVALRLVMEGLRTQQCNPGFISARNAIMRADTTLYSGSHACAILRAF
;
A
#
# COMPACT_ATOMS: atom_id res chain seq x y z
N ILE A 1 0.39 -7.72 12.91
CA ILE A 1 0.66 -6.76 13.99
C ILE A 1 2.13 -6.34 13.97
N ILE A 2 3.12 -7.22 14.27
CA ILE A 2 4.55 -6.85 14.40
C ILE A 2 5.05 -6.04 13.20
N ILE A 3 4.80 -6.48 11.98
CA ILE A 3 5.22 -5.77 10.75
C ILE A 3 4.50 -4.42 10.63
N HIS A 4 3.23 -4.36 10.99
CA HIS A 4 2.46 -3.11 11.00
C HIS A 4 3.09 -2.08 11.95
N GLU A 5 3.36 -2.45 13.19
CA GLU A 5 4.00 -1.56 14.18
C GLU A 5 5.40 -1.12 13.74
N TYR A 6 6.16 -2.04 13.13
CA TYR A 6 7.45 -1.70 12.54
C TYR A 6 7.30 -0.73 11.35
N GLY A 7 6.19 -0.86 10.61
CA GLY A 7 5.81 0.04 9.53
C GLY A 7 5.66 1.50 9.97
N HIS A 8 5.10 1.75 11.15
CA HIS A 8 5.08 3.10 11.74
C HIS A 8 6.49 3.63 11.96
N GLY A 9 7.40 2.79 12.45
CA GLY A 9 8.81 3.15 12.60
C GLY A 9 9.48 3.52 11.28
N ILE A 10 9.17 2.79 10.20
CA ILE A 10 9.68 3.06 8.86
C ILE A 10 9.10 4.36 8.31
N SER A 11 7.78 4.50 8.26
CA SER A 11 7.11 5.66 7.67
C SER A 11 7.46 6.97 8.37
N ASN A 12 7.52 6.96 9.71
CA ASN A 12 7.89 8.13 10.50
C ASN A 12 9.35 8.55 10.32
N ARG A 13 10.26 7.59 10.10
CA ARG A 13 11.70 7.90 9.93
C ARG A 13 12.09 8.18 8.48
N SER A 14 11.38 7.59 7.54
CA SER A 14 11.65 7.82 6.11
C SER A 14 11.15 9.17 5.62
N ASN A 15 10.14 9.74 6.26
CA ASN A 15 9.63 11.06 5.90
C ASN A 15 10.68 12.15 6.23
N PRO A 16 11.01 13.05 5.30
CA PRO A 16 12.05 14.07 5.48
C PRO A 16 11.89 14.97 6.71
N GLY A 17 10.64 15.19 7.15
CA GLY A 17 10.36 15.98 8.38
C GLY A 17 10.35 15.17 9.67
N GLY A 18 10.62 13.86 9.60
CA GLY A 18 10.67 12.99 10.77
C GLY A 18 9.30 12.67 11.38
N THR A 19 9.29 12.30 12.65
CA THR A 19 8.14 11.72 13.35
C THR A 19 6.90 12.62 13.48
N GLY A 20 7.02 13.93 13.25
CA GLY A 20 5.90 14.87 13.30
C GLY A 20 5.14 15.04 11.97
N CYS A 21 5.55 14.35 10.90
CA CYS A 21 5.10 14.60 9.55
C CYS A 21 3.97 13.71 9.03
N LEU A 22 3.22 13.05 9.90
CA LEU A 22 2.06 12.23 9.54
C LEU A 22 0.88 12.50 10.48
N GLY A 23 0.64 13.77 10.85
CA GLY A 23 -0.35 14.16 11.86
C GLY A 23 -1.56 14.95 11.35
N ASN A 24 -1.74 15.10 10.05
CA ASN A 24 -2.88 15.81 9.44
C ASN A 24 -4.17 14.96 9.38
N SER A 25 -5.27 15.56 8.96
CA SER A 25 -6.57 14.87 8.84
C SER A 25 -6.61 13.78 7.77
N GLU A 26 -5.75 13.87 6.78
CA GLU A 26 -5.58 12.85 5.71
C GLU A 26 -4.37 11.95 5.97
N GLN A 27 -3.93 11.83 7.21
CA GLN A 27 -2.73 11.09 7.57
C GLN A 27 -2.80 9.61 7.16
N ALA A 28 -1.81 9.18 6.40
CA ALA A 28 -1.75 7.84 5.85
C ALA A 28 -0.85 6.87 6.66
N GLY A 29 -0.44 7.25 7.88
CA GLY A 29 0.50 6.48 8.71
C GLY A 29 0.07 5.02 8.92
N GLU A 30 -1.20 4.80 9.27
CA GLU A 30 -1.81 3.47 9.39
C GLU A 30 -1.81 2.71 8.05
N GLY A 31 -2.07 3.43 6.95
CA GLY A 31 -2.10 2.85 5.61
C GLY A 31 -0.73 2.36 5.15
N TRP A 32 0.33 3.12 5.40
CA TRP A 32 1.70 2.67 5.13
C TRP A 32 2.05 1.40 5.91
N SER A 33 1.63 1.34 7.18
CA SER A 33 1.87 0.19 8.07
C SER A 33 1.09 -1.04 7.63
N ASP A 34 -0.20 -0.90 7.30
CA ASP A 34 -1.01 -2.00 6.74
C ASP A 34 -0.41 -2.50 5.42
N TYR A 35 0.00 -1.58 4.54
CA TYR A 35 0.61 -1.93 3.26
C TYR A 35 1.87 -2.78 3.44
N LEU A 36 2.79 -2.37 4.31
CA LEU A 36 3.97 -3.17 4.62
C LEU A 36 3.59 -4.53 5.23
N GLY A 37 2.56 -4.55 6.07
CA GLY A 37 2.00 -5.78 6.61
C GLY A 37 1.52 -6.73 5.51
N LEU A 38 0.79 -6.23 4.51
CA LEU A 38 0.32 -7.01 3.36
C LEU A 38 1.49 -7.51 2.51
N MET A 39 2.38 -6.59 2.10
CA MET A 39 3.49 -6.90 1.20
C MET A 39 4.47 -7.93 1.75
N LEU A 40 4.81 -7.82 3.05
CA LEU A 40 5.81 -8.68 3.68
C LEU A 40 5.24 -9.98 4.25
N THR A 41 3.90 -10.15 4.27
CA THR A 41 3.24 -11.40 4.66
C THR A 41 2.59 -12.15 3.49
N GLN A 42 2.58 -11.58 2.30
CA GLN A 42 2.15 -12.28 1.09
C GLN A 42 3.19 -13.34 0.71
N ASN A 43 2.73 -14.54 0.38
CA ASN A 43 3.60 -15.58 -0.18
C ASN A 43 3.79 -15.35 -1.68
N TRP A 44 4.73 -14.50 -2.04
CA TRP A 44 5.00 -14.14 -3.43
C TRP A 44 5.53 -15.32 -4.27
N ALA A 45 6.12 -16.35 -3.64
CA ALA A 45 6.61 -17.52 -4.35
C ALA A 45 5.49 -18.39 -4.96
N THR A 46 4.28 -18.26 -4.44
CA THR A 46 3.10 -19.00 -4.93
C THR A 46 1.97 -18.09 -5.39
N ALA A 47 2.17 -16.77 -5.34
CA ALA A 47 1.16 -15.80 -5.73
C ALA A 47 0.89 -15.85 -7.24
N LEU A 48 -0.37 -15.63 -7.60
CA LEU A 48 -0.84 -15.56 -8.99
C LEU A 48 -1.36 -14.14 -9.30
N PRO A 49 -1.35 -13.70 -10.56
CA PRO A 49 -1.85 -12.36 -10.94
C PRO A 49 -3.28 -12.05 -10.51
N GLY A 50 -4.11 -13.07 -10.27
CA GLY A 50 -5.49 -12.91 -9.77
C GLY A 50 -5.62 -12.81 -8.25
N ASP A 51 -4.58 -12.99 -7.47
CA ASP A 51 -4.66 -13.03 -6.00
C ASP A 51 -4.99 -11.67 -5.38
N GLY A 52 -4.86 -10.59 -6.12
CA GLY A 52 -5.36 -9.28 -5.71
C GLY A 52 -6.87 -9.25 -5.53
N PHE A 53 -7.57 -9.99 -6.39
CA PHE A 53 -9.02 -10.12 -6.36
C PHE A 53 -9.49 -11.15 -5.32
N ASN A 54 -8.81 -12.30 -5.20
CA ASN A 54 -9.20 -13.39 -4.31
C ASN A 54 -7.98 -14.27 -3.96
N PRO A 55 -7.70 -14.54 -2.66
CA PRO A 55 -8.53 -14.26 -1.48
C PRO A 55 -8.32 -12.84 -0.89
N PRO A 56 -9.40 -12.23 -0.39
CA PRO A 56 -9.29 -10.97 0.35
C PRO A 56 -8.47 -11.10 1.64
N ARG A 57 -7.69 -10.07 1.97
CA ARG A 57 -6.74 -10.07 3.09
C ARG A 57 -7.21 -9.21 4.25
N GLY A 58 -7.44 -9.81 5.42
CA GLY A 58 -7.68 -9.08 6.68
C GLY A 58 -6.37 -8.68 7.37
N ILE A 59 -6.38 -7.54 8.04
CA ILE A 59 -5.28 -7.08 8.91
C ILE A 59 -5.70 -7.23 10.38
N GLY A 60 -4.77 -7.68 11.23
CA GLY A 60 -4.99 -7.79 12.67
C GLY A 60 -5.89 -8.96 13.10
N THR A 61 -6.08 -9.96 12.26
CA THR A 61 -6.91 -11.15 12.54
C THR A 61 -6.51 -11.84 13.85
N TYR A 62 -5.21 -11.92 14.14
CA TYR A 62 -4.69 -12.49 15.38
C TYR A 62 -5.19 -11.73 16.63
N ALA A 63 -5.27 -10.40 16.58
CA ALA A 63 -5.72 -9.59 17.72
C ALA A 63 -7.18 -9.85 18.10
N LEU A 64 -7.99 -10.33 17.15
CA LEU A 64 -9.39 -10.66 17.34
C LEU A 64 -9.64 -12.18 17.48
N ASN A 65 -8.57 -12.97 17.64
CA ASN A 65 -8.65 -14.44 17.68
C ASN A 65 -9.38 -15.02 16.45
N GLN A 66 -9.15 -14.43 15.28
CA GLN A 66 -9.73 -14.86 14.02
C GLN A 66 -8.73 -15.76 13.26
N PRO A 67 -9.22 -16.62 12.34
CA PRO A 67 -8.35 -17.34 11.42
C PRO A 67 -7.64 -16.36 10.46
N ASN A 68 -6.55 -16.81 9.82
CA ASN A 68 -5.74 -15.96 8.93
C ASN A 68 -6.52 -15.32 7.77
N ASN A 69 -7.64 -15.92 7.35
CA ASN A 69 -8.56 -15.40 6.33
C ASN A 69 -9.75 -14.63 6.92
N GLY A 70 -9.74 -14.34 8.22
CA GLY A 70 -10.80 -13.59 8.90
C GLY A 70 -10.91 -12.15 8.41
N PRO A 71 -11.99 -11.44 8.80
CA PRO A 71 -12.24 -10.07 8.36
C PRO A 71 -11.19 -9.06 8.87
N GLY A 72 -10.54 -9.33 10.02
CA GLY A 72 -9.58 -8.41 10.62
C GLY A 72 -10.23 -7.25 11.37
N ILE A 73 -9.45 -6.18 11.59
CA ILE A 73 -9.84 -5.00 12.37
C ILE A 73 -10.24 -3.78 11.50
N ARG A 74 -10.10 -3.88 10.18
CA ARG A 74 -10.43 -2.78 9.27
C ARG A 74 -11.88 -2.90 8.77
N PRO A 75 -12.46 -1.80 8.22
CA PRO A 75 -13.85 -1.80 7.73
C PRO A 75 -14.15 -2.84 6.66
N ALA A 76 -13.15 -3.17 5.83
CA ALA A 76 -13.21 -4.26 4.85
C ALA A 76 -11.86 -4.98 4.76
N ARG A 77 -11.85 -6.15 4.13
CA ARG A 77 -10.60 -6.85 3.76
C ARG A 77 -9.99 -6.19 2.53
N TYR A 78 -8.67 -6.18 2.46
CA TYR A 78 -7.94 -5.69 1.29
C TYR A 78 -8.04 -6.69 0.12
N CYS A 79 -8.57 -6.25 -0.99
CA CYS A 79 -8.61 -6.93 -2.28
C CYS A 79 -9.02 -5.93 -3.37
N THR A 80 -8.87 -6.31 -4.63
CA THR A 80 -9.26 -5.51 -5.80
C THR A 80 -10.71 -5.79 -6.25
N ASP A 81 -11.44 -6.63 -5.52
CA ASP A 81 -12.88 -6.84 -5.75
C ASP A 81 -13.69 -5.72 -5.11
N PHE A 82 -14.23 -4.84 -5.92
CA PHE A 82 -15.05 -3.71 -5.46
C PHE A 82 -16.35 -4.16 -4.75
N ALA A 83 -16.80 -5.40 -4.93
CA ALA A 83 -17.89 -5.96 -4.16
C ALA A 83 -17.52 -6.29 -2.71
N VAL A 84 -16.22 -6.44 -2.41
CA VAL A 84 -15.69 -6.73 -1.07
C VAL A 84 -15.10 -5.48 -0.42
N ASN A 85 -14.40 -4.65 -1.18
CA ASN A 85 -13.80 -3.42 -0.69
C ASN A 85 -14.07 -2.27 -1.68
N ASN A 86 -15.11 -1.50 -1.43
CA ASN A 86 -15.54 -0.38 -2.27
C ASN A 86 -15.16 1.00 -1.71
N TYR A 87 -14.23 1.04 -0.76
CA TYR A 87 -13.77 2.28 -0.18
C TYR A 87 -12.84 3.03 -1.13
N THR A 88 -13.18 4.30 -1.35
CA THR A 88 -12.45 5.23 -2.22
C THR A 88 -12.09 6.51 -1.47
N TYR A 89 -11.33 7.38 -2.10
CA TYR A 89 -11.00 8.70 -1.54
C TYR A 89 -12.25 9.50 -1.10
N SER A 90 -13.38 9.33 -1.77
CA SER A 90 -14.63 10.02 -1.40
C SER A 90 -15.16 9.64 -0.01
N ASN A 91 -14.74 8.51 0.53
CA ASN A 91 -15.19 8.03 1.84
C ASN A 91 -14.42 8.65 3.01
N ILE A 92 -13.24 9.24 2.80
CA ILE A 92 -12.34 9.64 3.90
C ILE A 92 -12.95 10.65 4.87
N GLY A 93 -13.85 11.51 4.40
CA GLY A 93 -14.52 12.50 5.25
C GLY A 93 -15.42 11.90 6.34
N ALA A 94 -15.84 10.64 6.18
CA ALA A 94 -16.63 9.88 7.15
C ALA A 94 -15.79 8.86 7.95
N MET A 95 -14.49 8.74 7.65
CA MET A 95 -13.64 7.74 8.27
C MET A 95 -12.95 8.25 9.53
N ALA A 96 -12.79 7.36 10.50
CA ALA A 96 -12.05 7.69 11.72
C ALA A 96 -10.55 7.92 11.41
N VAL A 97 -10.01 9.02 11.92
CA VAL A 97 -8.59 9.34 11.86
C VAL A 97 -7.90 8.72 13.09
N PRO A 98 -6.75 8.04 12.95
CA PRO A 98 -5.98 7.77 11.71
C PRO A 98 -6.37 6.46 11.00
N HIS A 99 -7.02 5.53 11.69
CA HIS A 99 -7.16 4.14 11.26
C HIS A 99 -8.02 3.97 10.00
N GLY A 100 -9.20 4.59 9.97
CA GLY A 100 -10.10 4.49 8.83
C GLY A 100 -9.57 5.22 7.59
N VAL A 101 -8.97 6.39 7.77
CA VAL A 101 -8.31 7.13 6.69
C VAL A 101 -7.13 6.33 6.14
N GLY A 102 -6.28 5.80 7.02
CA GLY A 102 -5.16 4.96 6.62
C GLY A 102 -5.59 3.68 5.90
N PHE A 103 -6.72 3.07 6.31
CA PHE A 103 -7.30 1.93 5.61
C PHE A 103 -7.63 2.27 4.14
N VAL A 104 -8.29 3.40 3.89
CA VAL A 104 -8.60 3.83 2.50
C VAL A 104 -7.32 4.07 1.70
N PHE A 105 -6.30 4.68 2.32
CA PHE A 105 -5.02 4.89 1.64
C PHE A 105 -4.33 3.56 1.29
N CYS A 106 -4.30 2.60 2.21
CA CYS A 106 -3.74 1.27 1.94
C CYS A 106 -4.53 0.52 0.86
N THR A 107 -5.86 0.74 0.76
CA THR A 107 -6.66 0.18 -0.33
C THR A 107 -6.11 0.63 -1.69
N ALA A 108 -5.86 1.92 -1.88
CA ALA A 108 -5.26 2.43 -3.11
C ALA A 108 -3.84 1.87 -3.37
N LEU A 109 -3.02 1.72 -2.33
CA LEU A 109 -1.69 1.11 -2.48
C LEU A 109 -1.76 -0.37 -2.86
N TRP A 110 -2.74 -1.09 -2.33
CA TRP A 110 -2.95 -2.50 -2.67
C TRP A 110 -3.45 -2.65 -4.11
N GLU A 111 -4.41 -1.81 -4.54
CA GLU A 111 -4.81 -1.69 -5.95
C GLU A 111 -3.60 -1.42 -6.85
N MET A 112 -2.79 -0.41 -6.52
CA MET A 112 -1.59 -0.05 -7.27
C MET A 112 -0.63 -1.24 -7.43
N THR A 113 -0.48 -2.05 -6.40
CA THR A 113 0.40 -3.23 -6.45
C THR A 113 -0.09 -4.22 -7.49
N TRP A 114 -1.39 -4.51 -7.55
CA TRP A 114 -1.95 -5.46 -8.50
C TRP A 114 -2.09 -4.87 -9.90
N GLU A 115 -2.32 -3.59 -10.03
CA GLU A 115 -2.20 -2.87 -11.31
C GLU A 115 -0.79 -3.00 -11.89
N LEU A 116 0.24 -2.81 -11.06
CA LEU A 116 1.65 -2.97 -11.47
C LEU A 116 2.00 -4.42 -11.81
N ILE A 117 1.49 -5.40 -11.06
CA ILE A 117 1.70 -6.82 -11.36
C ILE A 117 1.12 -7.19 -12.73
N ASN A 118 -0.01 -6.60 -13.10
CA ASN A 118 -0.69 -6.87 -14.36
C ASN A 118 -0.29 -5.90 -15.49
N ASP A 119 0.58 -4.93 -15.22
CA ASP A 119 1.01 -3.95 -16.23
C ASP A 119 2.11 -4.54 -17.14
N PRO A 120 2.01 -4.37 -18.46
CA PRO A 120 2.99 -4.92 -19.41
C PRO A 120 4.40 -4.31 -19.28
N SER A 121 4.56 -3.22 -18.55
CA SER A 121 5.87 -2.62 -18.26
C SER A 121 6.65 -3.35 -17.15
N THR A 122 6.03 -4.31 -16.46
CA THR A 122 6.66 -5.15 -15.44
C THR A 122 6.72 -6.62 -15.89
N THR A 123 7.39 -7.46 -15.11
CA THR A 123 7.50 -8.90 -15.39
C THR A 123 6.56 -9.75 -14.53
N GLY A 124 5.39 -9.22 -14.17
CA GLY A 124 4.41 -9.90 -13.34
C GLY A 124 4.83 -9.94 -11.87
N ILE A 125 4.96 -11.11 -11.29
CA ILE A 125 5.32 -11.30 -9.88
C ILE A 125 6.77 -11.77 -9.75
N ASP A 126 7.59 -11.08 -8.96
CA ASP A 126 8.87 -11.60 -8.51
C ASP A 126 8.63 -12.46 -7.25
N PRO A 127 9.02 -13.73 -7.23
CA PRO A 127 8.84 -14.61 -6.06
C PRO A 127 9.64 -14.16 -4.84
N ASN A 128 10.67 -13.34 -5.03
CA ASN A 128 11.49 -12.78 -3.97
C ASN A 128 11.28 -11.27 -3.83
N ILE A 129 10.38 -10.87 -2.95
CA ILE A 129 10.09 -9.45 -2.67
C ILE A 129 11.32 -8.63 -2.24
N TYR A 130 12.37 -9.29 -1.77
CA TYR A 130 13.64 -8.66 -1.36
C TYR A 130 14.64 -8.51 -2.50
N ASN A 131 14.29 -8.91 -3.72
CA ASN A 131 15.13 -8.74 -4.90
C ASN A 131 15.09 -7.28 -5.39
N PHE A 132 15.99 -6.44 -4.88
CA PHE A 132 16.04 -5.02 -5.26
C PHE A 132 16.27 -4.76 -6.75
N ALA A 133 16.83 -5.70 -7.49
CA ALA A 133 17.00 -5.62 -8.94
C ALA A 133 15.81 -6.21 -9.71
N GLY A 134 14.80 -6.74 -9.00
CA GLY A 134 13.63 -7.35 -9.58
C GLY A 134 12.77 -6.36 -10.36
N THR A 135 12.17 -6.85 -11.44
CA THR A 135 11.27 -6.09 -12.32
C THR A 135 9.82 -6.55 -12.20
N GLY A 136 9.52 -7.44 -11.26
CA GLY A 136 8.16 -7.83 -10.91
C GLY A 136 7.38 -6.66 -10.32
N GLY A 137 6.09 -6.55 -10.68
CA GLY A 137 5.24 -5.44 -10.27
C GLY A 137 5.12 -5.30 -8.75
N ASN A 138 5.20 -6.39 -7.99
CA ASN A 138 5.23 -6.36 -6.53
C ASN A 138 6.52 -5.70 -5.98
N VAL A 139 7.68 -6.00 -6.58
CA VAL A 139 8.97 -5.35 -6.20
C VAL A 139 8.96 -3.88 -6.61
N VAL A 140 8.50 -3.59 -7.83
CA VAL A 140 8.34 -2.21 -8.32
C VAL A 140 7.43 -1.41 -7.38
N ALA A 141 6.26 -1.94 -7.00
CA ALA A 141 5.32 -1.30 -6.09
C ALA A 141 5.96 -0.97 -4.74
N LEU A 142 6.65 -1.95 -4.13
CA LEU A 142 7.32 -1.72 -2.84
C LEU A 142 8.40 -0.63 -2.95
N ARG A 143 9.20 -0.64 -4.02
CA ARG A 143 10.24 0.39 -4.24
C ARG A 143 9.63 1.78 -4.44
N LEU A 144 8.55 1.89 -5.21
CA LEU A 144 7.83 3.15 -5.41
C LEU A 144 7.26 3.71 -4.12
N VAL A 145 6.69 2.85 -3.28
CA VAL A 145 6.17 3.23 -1.97
C VAL A 145 7.29 3.71 -1.05
N MET A 146 8.39 2.98 -0.95
CA MET A 146 9.52 3.36 -0.10
C MET A 146 10.18 4.66 -0.54
N GLU A 147 10.37 4.87 -1.85
CA GLU A 147 10.91 6.13 -2.37
C GLU A 147 9.91 7.29 -2.24
N GLY A 148 8.61 7.01 -2.43
CA GLY A 148 7.54 7.97 -2.20
C GLY A 148 7.53 8.46 -0.76
N LEU A 149 7.63 7.55 0.22
CA LEU A 149 7.78 7.88 1.65
C LEU A 149 8.99 8.78 1.91
N ARG A 150 10.12 8.49 1.27
CA ARG A 150 11.39 9.22 1.47
C ARG A 150 11.35 10.63 0.87
N THR A 151 10.52 10.88 -0.14
CA THR A 151 10.51 12.12 -0.91
C THR A 151 9.22 12.93 -0.78
N GLN A 152 8.22 12.42 -0.03
CA GLN A 152 6.98 13.15 0.20
C GLN A 152 7.21 14.37 1.11
N GLN A 153 6.32 15.36 0.98
CA GLN A 153 6.31 16.50 1.89
C GLN A 153 5.88 16.12 3.32
N CYS A 154 6.16 16.98 4.28
CA CYS A 154 5.63 16.85 5.64
C CYS A 154 4.10 16.99 5.63
N ASN A 155 3.40 16.16 6.39
CA ASN A 155 1.94 16.09 6.47
C ASN A 155 1.26 15.93 5.10
N PRO A 156 1.60 14.89 4.33
CA PRO A 156 1.01 14.68 3.02
C PRO A 156 -0.47 14.27 3.16
N GLY A 157 -1.33 14.83 2.32
CA GLY A 157 -2.64 14.23 2.04
C GLY A 157 -2.50 13.15 0.96
N PHE A 158 -3.59 12.47 0.61
CA PHE A 158 -3.59 11.37 -0.37
C PHE A 158 -2.99 11.78 -1.71
N ILE A 159 -3.41 12.94 -2.24
CA ILE A 159 -2.95 13.44 -3.54
C ILE A 159 -1.44 13.74 -3.52
N SER A 160 -0.93 14.36 -2.46
CA SER A 160 0.49 14.66 -2.37
C SER A 160 1.35 13.43 -2.14
N ALA A 161 0.85 12.45 -1.40
CA ALA A 161 1.50 11.15 -1.22
C ALA A 161 1.55 10.35 -2.55
N ARG A 162 0.41 10.28 -3.28
CA ARG A 162 0.40 9.72 -4.64
C ARG A 162 1.39 10.44 -5.56
N ASN A 163 1.44 11.76 -5.53
CA ASN A 163 2.36 12.54 -6.36
C ASN A 163 3.83 12.26 -6.00
N ALA A 164 4.13 11.93 -4.74
CA ALA A 164 5.47 11.49 -4.34
C ALA A 164 5.81 10.12 -4.96
N ILE A 165 4.86 9.19 -4.99
CA ILE A 165 5.00 7.88 -5.67
C ILE A 165 5.20 8.10 -7.18
N MET A 166 4.45 9.01 -7.81
CA MET A 166 4.64 9.37 -9.23
C MET A 166 6.03 9.95 -9.52
N ARG A 167 6.54 10.81 -8.63
CA ARG A 167 7.93 11.32 -8.75
C ARG A 167 8.96 10.20 -8.57
N ALA A 168 8.70 9.26 -7.66
CA ALA A 168 9.54 8.07 -7.50
C ALA A 168 9.59 7.26 -8.80
N ASP A 169 8.45 7.05 -9.47
CA ASP A 169 8.39 6.38 -10.76
C ASP A 169 9.19 7.13 -11.82
N THR A 170 9.04 8.43 -11.89
CA THR A 170 9.83 9.25 -12.83
C THR A 170 11.34 9.09 -12.58
N THR A 171 11.76 9.08 -11.31
CA THR A 171 13.18 9.01 -10.94
C THR A 171 13.76 7.61 -11.15
N LEU A 172 13.04 6.57 -10.79
CA LEU A 172 13.54 5.18 -10.78
C LEU A 172 13.29 4.46 -12.11
N TYR A 173 12.21 4.82 -12.82
CA TYR A 173 11.70 4.09 -13.98
C TYR A 173 11.32 4.97 -15.16
N SER A 174 11.74 6.25 -15.16
CA SER A 174 11.44 7.21 -16.24
C SER A 174 9.95 7.40 -16.51
N GLY A 175 9.10 7.20 -15.49
CA GLY A 175 7.66 7.37 -15.59
C GLY A 175 6.91 6.21 -16.27
N SER A 176 7.53 5.06 -16.41
CA SER A 176 6.98 3.91 -17.15
C SER A 176 5.68 3.35 -16.55
N HIS A 177 5.44 3.58 -15.26
CA HIS A 177 4.31 3.00 -14.53
C HIS A 177 3.21 4.02 -14.19
N ALA A 178 3.32 5.24 -14.70
CA ALA A 178 2.41 6.34 -14.37
C ALA A 178 0.92 5.99 -14.56
N CYS A 179 0.59 5.28 -15.65
CA CYS A 179 -0.79 4.87 -15.91
C CYS A 179 -1.32 3.85 -14.89
N ALA A 180 -0.51 2.87 -14.48
CA ALA A 180 -0.88 1.88 -13.46
C ALA A 180 -1.12 2.56 -12.10
N ILE A 181 -0.22 3.48 -11.71
CA ILE A 181 -0.38 4.26 -10.48
C ILE A 181 -1.68 5.07 -10.50
N LEU A 182 -1.97 5.77 -11.61
CA LEU A 182 -3.16 6.62 -11.71
C LEU A 182 -4.47 5.83 -11.78
N ARG A 183 -4.46 4.59 -12.27
CA ARG A 183 -5.67 3.73 -12.25
C ARG A 183 -6.06 3.32 -10.84
N ALA A 184 -5.08 3.20 -9.94
CA ALA A 184 -5.30 2.75 -8.56
C ALA A 184 -5.76 3.88 -7.62
N PHE A 185 -5.47 5.15 -7.94
CA PHE A 185 -5.77 6.32 -7.12
C PHE A 185 -6.90 7.18 -7.67
#